data_6f39b9b8a5eb7186f8bd2327b84bd032
#
_entry.id   6f39b9b8a5eb7186f8bd2327b84bd032
#
_cell.length_a   1.000
_cell.length_b   1.000
_cell.length_c   1.000
_cell.angle_alpha   90.00
_cell.angle_beta   90.00
_cell.angle_gamma   90.00
#
_symmetry.space_group_name_H-M   'P 1'
#
loop_
_entity.id
_entity.type
_entity.pdbx_description
1 polymer ?
#
loop_
_entity_poly.entity_id
_entity_poly.type
_entity_poly.pdbx_seq_one_letter_code
_entity_poly.pdbx_strand_id
1 'polypeptide(L)'
;MQSRLVALAAAAVLLSTGAVYAQQGAKKNATPTAPAPAAQPSPAPTQPQADGAPAQPGWIARCTSASRDAPLECAIEQNAVLTKTGQTIVLINIRIAPDTRTPVALLQLPLGLNLPIGAKLQVDEGKTVDLQIQTCENRGCYASTPIAPDLLASLKSGKQLKVSFQNMAKETIAIPMPLSDFATAYDKIK
;
A
#
# COMPACT_ATOMS: atom_id res chain seq x y z
N MET A 1 0.45 32.27 44.61
CA MET A 1 1.38 33.42 44.64
C MET A 1 1.97 33.58 43.25
N GLN A 2 1.69 34.74 42.72
CA GLN A 2 2.25 35.51 41.58
C GLN A 2 1.90 34.94 40.20
N SER A 3 0.84 35.32 39.53
CA SER A 3 0.52 36.56 38.80
C SER A 3 1.70 37.25 38.12
N ARG A 4 1.78 37.18 36.80
CA ARG A 4 2.16 38.31 35.95
C ARG A 4 1.47 38.24 34.56
N LEU A 5 0.52 39.13 34.42
CA LEU A 5 0.04 39.74 33.19
C LEU A 5 1.13 40.63 32.58
N VAL A 6 1.19 40.81 31.27
CA VAL A 6 1.66 41.93 30.45
C VAL A 6 1.71 41.43 28.99
N ALA A 7 1.27 42.03 27.93
CA ALA A 7 0.51 43.19 27.57
C ALA A 7 0.30 43.10 26.04
N LEU A 8 -0.74 43.74 25.58
CA LEU A 8 -1.10 43.99 24.16
C LEU A 8 -0.01 44.73 23.38
N ALA A 9 0.13 44.40 22.08
CA ALA A 9 0.53 45.36 21.08
C ALA A 9 -0.23 45.11 19.75
N ALA A 10 -1.09 46.02 19.42
CA ALA A 10 -1.75 46.17 18.13
C ALA A 10 -0.93 47.08 17.23
N ALA A 11 -0.86 46.79 15.93
CA ALA A 11 -0.60 47.71 14.81
C ALA A 11 -0.45 46.84 13.55
N ALA A 12 -0.87 47.16 12.34
CA ALA A 12 -1.56 48.24 11.71
C ALA A 12 -1.90 47.73 10.29
N VAL A 13 -3.01 48.20 9.81
CA VAL A 13 -3.58 48.09 8.46
C VAL A 13 -2.62 48.70 7.39
N LEU A 14 -2.47 48.01 6.26
CA LEU A 14 -2.14 48.65 4.98
C LEU A 14 -3.00 48.06 3.87
N LEU A 15 -3.99 48.83 3.50
CA LEU A 15 -4.72 48.75 2.24
C LEU A 15 -3.78 49.16 1.08
N SER A 16 -3.69 48.32 0.04
CA SER A 16 -3.22 48.76 -1.26
C SER A 16 -4.23 48.38 -2.33
N THR A 17 -4.95 49.40 -2.77
CA THR A 17 -5.78 49.48 -3.97
C THR A 17 -4.88 49.55 -5.20
N GLY A 18 -5.18 48.78 -6.24
CA GLY A 18 -4.44 48.84 -7.51
C GLY A 18 -5.18 48.12 -8.63
N ALA A 19 -6.03 48.88 -9.26
CA ALA A 19 -6.16 49.19 -10.71
C ALA A 19 -6.66 48.02 -11.61
N VAL A 20 -7.89 48.22 -11.99
CA VAL A 20 -8.60 47.68 -13.14
C VAL A 20 -7.95 48.20 -14.43
N TYR A 21 -7.55 47.33 -15.33
CA TYR A 21 -7.37 47.66 -16.75
C TYR A 21 -8.40 46.87 -17.56
N ALA A 22 -9.41 47.61 -17.97
CA ALA A 22 -10.28 47.23 -19.06
C ALA A 22 -9.54 47.51 -20.39
N GLN A 23 -9.45 46.56 -21.27
CA GLN A 23 -9.20 46.83 -22.70
C GLN A 23 -10.32 46.22 -23.53
N GLN A 24 -11.06 47.12 -24.13
CA GLN A 24 -12.05 46.89 -25.16
C GLN A 24 -11.38 46.66 -26.52
N GLY A 25 -11.98 45.76 -27.28
CA GLY A 25 -12.18 46.01 -28.71
C GLY A 25 -11.25 45.36 -29.68
N ALA A 26 -11.79 44.35 -30.38
CA ALA A 26 -11.82 44.39 -31.87
C ALA A 26 -12.73 43.24 -32.38
N LYS A 27 -13.79 43.68 -33.04
CA LYS A 27 -14.55 42.85 -33.99
C LYS A 27 -13.67 42.52 -35.18
N LYS A 28 -13.68 41.29 -35.70
CA LYS A 28 -14.06 40.97 -37.08
C LYS A 28 -13.67 39.52 -37.47
N ASN A 29 -14.60 39.00 -38.22
CA ASN A 29 -14.56 37.99 -39.26
C ASN A 29 -14.84 36.54 -38.84
N ALA A 30 -16.09 36.19 -39.10
CA ALA A 30 -16.55 34.83 -39.28
C ALA A 30 -15.87 34.21 -40.53
N THR A 31 -15.26 33.06 -40.37
CA THR A 31 -14.84 32.17 -41.44
C THR A 31 -15.48 30.78 -41.19
N PRO A 32 -15.89 30.06 -42.24
CA PRO A 32 -16.83 28.95 -42.12
C PRO A 32 -16.28 27.75 -41.33
N THR A 33 -17.14 27.20 -40.51
CA THR A 33 -16.98 26.02 -39.70
C THR A 33 -16.61 24.79 -40.57
N ALA A 34 -15.42 24.26 -40.40
CA ALA A 34 -15.07 22.91 -40.83
C ALA A 34 -15.64 21.91 -39.83
N PRO A 35 -16.05 20.70 -40.27
CA PRO A 35 -16.61 19.67 -39.37
C PRO A 35 -15.55 19.26 -38.33
N ALA A 36 -15.95 19.19 -37.06
CA ALA A 36 -15.14 18.71 -35.98
C ALA A 36 -14.70 17.24 -36.24
N PRO A 37 -13.41 16.91 -36.04
CA PRO A 37 -12.98 15.52 -36.04
C PRO A 37 -13.64 14.78 -34.87
N ALA A 38 -14.14 13.58 -35.13
CA ALA A 38 -14.70 12.70 -34.14
C ALA A 38 -13.70 12.52 -32.98
N ALA A 39 -14.20 12.71 -31.76
CA ALA A 39 -13.44 12.46 -30.54
C ALA A 39 -12.92 11.03 -30.54
N GLN A 40 -11.62 10.85 -30.64
CA GLN A 40 -10.96 9.59 -30.34
C GLN A 40 -11.16 9.29 -28.85
N PRO A 41 -11.49 8.04 -28.49
CA PRO A 41 -11.54 7.67 -27.08
C PRO A 41 -10.16 7.93 -26.46
N SER A 42 -10.13 8.74 -25.41
CA SER A 42 -8.92 8.94 -24.59
C SER A 42 -8.37 7.58 -24.16
N PRO A 43 -7.06 7.34 -24.33
CA PRO A 43 -6.44 6.17 -23.75
C PRO A 43 -6.69 6.21 -22.23
N ALA A 44 -7.14 5.08 -21.67
CA ALA A 44 -7.21 4.89 -20.24
C ALA A 44 -5.86 5.26 -19.62
N PRO A 45 -5.81 5.87 -18.41
CA PRO A 45 -4.55 6.20 -17.77
C PRO A 45 -3.74 4.93 -17.60
N THR A 46 -2.66 4.82 -18.37
CA THR A 46 -1.65 3.78 -18.19
C THR A 46 -1.08 3.99 -16.78
N GLN A 47 -1.41 3.11 -15.87
CA GLN A 47 -0.71 3.05 -14.59
C GLN A 47 0.79 2.97 -14.89
N PRO A 48 1.65 3.76 -14.23
CA PRO A 48 3.09 3.59 -14.35
C PRO A 48 3.41 2.15 -13.90
N GLN A 49 3.67 1.28 -14.86
CA GLN A 49 4.38 0.04 -14.58
C GLN A 49 5.75 0.48 -14.08
N ALA A 50 6.02 0.22 -12.80
CA ALA A 50 7.36 0.35 -12.26
C ALA A 50 8.26 -0.58 -13.07
N ASP A 51 9.00 -0.02 -14.01
CA ASP A 51 10.06 -0.70 -14.74
C ASP A 51 11.07 -1.23 -13.72
N GLY A 52 11.12 -2.53 -13.59
CA GLY A 52 11.94 -3.24 -12.62
C GLY A 52 11.11 -3.90 -11.53
N ALA A 53 10.13 -4.75 -11.89
CA ALA A 53 9.55 -5.66 -10.91
C ALA A 53 10.70 -6.44 -10.25
N PRO A 54 10.87 -6.35 -8.92
CA PRO A 54 11.93 -7.08 -8.23
C PRO A 54 11.76 -8.56 -8.51
N ALA A 55 12.87 -9.25 -8.76
CA ALA A 55 12.88 -10.72 -8.76
C ALA A 55 12.43 -11.14 -7.36
N GLN A 56 11.17 -11.53 -7.24
CA GLN A 56 10.59 -11.90 -5.94
C GLN A 56 10.93 -13.35 -5.67
N PRO A 57 11.54 -13.66 -4.52
CA PRO A 57 11.72 -15.06 -4.10
C PRO A 57 10.36 -15.73 -3.96
N GLY A 58 10.29 -17.02 -4.24
CA GLY A 58 9.11 -17.83 -4.00
C GLY A 58 8.76 -17.95 -2.52
N TRP A 59 7.66 -18.60 -2.20
CA TRP A 59 7.26 -18.90 -0.83
C TRP A 59 8.20 -19.93 -0.21
N ILE A 60 8.78 -19.62 0.93
CA ILE A 60 9.75 -20.46 1.64
C ILE A 60 9.16 -20.88 2.98
N ALA A 61 9.14 -22.19 3.26
CA ALA A 61 8.81 -22.70 4.60
C ALA A 61 10.04 -22.61 5.49
N ARG A 62 9.88 -22.03 6.68
CA ARG A 62 10.90 -21.94 7.73
C ARG A 62 10.32 -22.46 9.04
N CYS A 63 11.10 -23.29 9.73
CA CYS A 63 10.75 -23.75 11.07
C CYS A 63 11.86 -23.33 12.03
N THR A 64 11.47 -22.77 13.16
CA THR A 64 12.37 -22.31 14.21
C THR A 64 11.90 -22.85 15.55
N SER A 65 12.83 -23.06 16.48
CA SER A 65 12.53 -23.37 17.87
C SER A 65 13.18 -22.33 18.78
N ALA A 66 12.45 -21.85 19.76
CA ALA A 66 12.95 -20.85 20.70
C ALA A 66 14.04 -21.40 21.62
N SER A 67 14.03 -22.72 21.87
CA SER A 67 15.04 -23.42 22.65
C SER A 67 15.11 -24.90 22.24
N ARG A 68 16.07 -25.63 22.78
CA ARG A 68 16.23 -27.07 22.47
C ARG A 68 14.98 -27.92 22.80
N ASP A 69 14.25 -27.54 23.84
CA ASP A 69 13.07 -28.24 24.31
C ASP A 69 11.74 -27.59 23.93
N ALA A 70 11.79 -26.44 23.22
CA ALA A 70 10.59 -25.78 22.75
C ALA A 70 10.05 -26.44 21.47
N PRO A 71 8.72 -26.42 21.27
CA PRO A 71 8.12 -26.93 20.05
C PRO A 71 8.63 -26.15 18.82
N LEU A 72 8.67 -26.87 17.70
CA LEU A 72 9.02 -26.27 16.43
C LEU A 72 7.87 -25.41 15.91
N GLU A 73 8.12 -24.13 15.68
CA GLU A 73 7.17 -23.21 15.05
C GLU A 73 7.53 -23.02 13.59
N CYS A 74 6.61 -23.39 12.71
CA CYS A 74 6.79 -23.30 11.27
C CYS A 74 5.94 -22.18 10.68
N ALA A 75 6.52 -21.45 9.74
CA ALA A 75 5.85 -20.42 8.96
C ALA A 75 6.28 -20.49 7.50
N ILE A 76 5.45 -20.00 6.61
CA ILE A 76 5.86 -19.70 5.25
C ILE A 76 6.05 -18.20 5.09
N GLU A 77 7.04 -17.83 4.31
CA GLU A 77 7.42 -16.43 4.11
C GLU A 77 7.64 -16.13 2.64
N GLN A 78 7.27 -14.92 2.26
CA GLN A 78 7.66 -14.30 1.00
C GLN A 78 7.93 -12.82 1.24
N ASN A 79 8.96 -12.28 0.58
CA ASN A 79 9.29 -10.85 0.65
C ASN A 79 9.40 -10.24 -0.74
N ALA A 80 8.98 -9.00 -0.85
CA ALA A 80 9.22 -8.13 -1.99
C ALA A 80 10.32 -7.14 -1.64
N VAL A 81 11.32 -7.02 -2.50
CA VAL A 81 12.47 -6.13 -2.32
C VAL A 81 12.59 -5.15 -3.48
N LEU A 82 13.10 -3.95 -3.21
CA LEU A 82 13.51 -3.01 -4.25
C LEU A 82 14.80 -3.52 -4.91
N THR A 83 14.77 -3.79 -6.20
CA THR A 83 15.94 -4.31 -6.96
C THR A 83 17.16 -3.40 -6.87
N LYS A 84 16.95 -2.09 -6.83
CA LYS A 84 18.05 -1.10 -6.79
C LYS A 84 18.78 -1.06 -5.46
N THR A 85 18.11 -1.30 -4.35
CA THR A 85 18.65 -1.12 -2.99
C THR A 85 18.68 -2.40 -2.17
N GLY A 86 17.97 -3.46 -2.60
CA GLY A 86 17.77 -4.67 -1.82
C GLY A 86 16.86 -4.48 -0.59
N GLN A 87 16.27 -3.29 -0.43
CA GLN A 87 15.41 -3.00 0.72
C GLN A 87 14.11 -3.77 0.61
N THR A 88 13.74 -4.47 1.70
CA THR A 88 12.42 -5.13 1.80
C THR A 88 11.32 -4.08 1.88
N ILE A 89 10.35 -4.19 0.98
CA ILE A 89 9.16 -3.32 0.95
C ILE A 89 8.00 -4.02 1.67
N VAL A 90 7.80 -5.29 1.40
CA VAL A 90 6.74 -6.11 2.00
C VAL A 90 7.35 -7.44 2.40
N LEU A 91 7.08 -7.89 3.61
CA LEU A 91 7.30 -9.26 4.06
C LEU A 91 5.94 -9.80 4.51
N ILE A 92 5.59 -10.99 4.04
CA ILE A 92 4.44 -11.75 4.52
C ILE A 92 4.94 -13.01 5.18
N ASN A 93 4.50 -13.22 6.41
CA ASN A 93 4.72 -14.45 7.17
C ASN A 93 3.35 -15.08 7.47
N ILE A 94 3.17 -16.34 7.11
CA ILE A 94 1.94 -17.08 7.42
C ILE A 94 2.30 -18.27 8.29
N ARG A 95 1.65 -18.36 9.44
CA ARG A 95 1.81 -19.43 10.42
C ARG A 95 0.46 -19.99 10.84
N ILE A 96 0.47 -21.19 11.38
CA ILE A 96 -0.72 -21.77 12.03
C ILE A 96 -0.70 -21.37 13.50
N ALA A 97 -1.75 -20.67 13.95
CA ALA A 97 -1.89 -20.31 15.35
C ALA A 97 -2.06 -21.58 16.20
N PRO A 98 -1.25 -21.79 17.26
CA PRO A 98 -1.24 -23.04 17.99
C PRO A 98 -2.53 -23.30 18.77
N ASP A 99 -3.19 -22.26 19.21
CA ASP A 99 -4.42 -22.27 20.01
C ASP A 99 -5.67 -22.58 19.17
N THR A 100 -5.81 -21.91 18.03
CA THR A 100 -7.00 -21.97 17.17
C THR A 100 -6.85 -22.89 15.96
N ARG A 101 -5.64 -23.32 15.66
CA ARG A 101 -5.27 -24.07 14.45
C ARG A 101 -5.63 -23.35 13.14
N THR A 102 -5.87 -22.06 13.22
CA THR A 102 -6.17 -21.21 12.05
C THR A 102 -4.89 -20.58 11.50
N PRO A 103 -4.78 -20.47 10.16
CA PRO A 103 -3.68 -19.72 9.57
C PRO A 103 -3.83 -18.23 9.83
N VAL A 104 -2.73 -17.59 10.18
CA VAL A 104 -2.64 -16.14 10.43
C VAL A 104 -1.55 -15.57 9.55
N ALA A 105 -1.89 -14.53 8.80
CA ALA A 105 -0.93 -13.74 8.06
C ALA A 105 -0.44 -12.57 8.92
N LEU A 106 0.87 -12.39 9.00
CA LEU A 106 1.55 -11.21 9.53
C LEU A 106 2.23 -10.50 8.36
N LEU A 107 1.92 -9.23 8.19
CA LEU A 107 2.55 -8.37 7.19
C LEU A 107 3.48 -7.39 7.89
N GLN A 108 4.69 -7.26 7.34
CA GLN A 108 5.59 -6.16 7.62
C GLN A 108 5.63 -5.26 6.40
N LEU A 109 5.36 -3.98 6.61
CA LEU A 109 5.25 -2.93 5.61
C LEU A 109 6.27 -1.83 5.90
N PRO A 110 6.63 -0.98 4.93
CA PRO A 110 7.58 0.09 5.16
C PRO A 110 7.06 1.12 6.16
N LEU A 111 7.94 1.96 6.67
CA LEU A 111 7.58 3.16 7.41
C LEU A 111 7.04 4.26 6.47
N GLY A 112 6.37 5.26 7.03
CA GLY A 112 5.84 6.37 6.25
C GLY A 112 4.50 6.06 5.58
N LEU A 113 3.68 5.21 6.18
CA LEU A 113 2.35 4.85 5.72
C LEU A 113 1.28 5.82 6.23
N ASN A 114 0.19 5.93 5.48
CA ASN A 114 -1.06 6.53 5.92
C ASN A 114 -1.81 5.52 6.81
N LEU A 115 -1.49 5.50 8.10
CA LEU A 115 -1.94 4.47 9.05
C LEU A 115 -3.47 4.26 9.12
N PRO A 116 -4.31 5.32 9.11
CA PRO A 116 -5.76 5.15 9.16
C PRO A 116 -6.36 4.34 8.00
N ILE A 117 -5.70 4.33 6.85
CA ILE A 117 -6.16 3.57 5.67
C ILE A 117 -5.81 2.08 5.80
N GLY A 118 -4.75 1.77 6.55
CA GLY A 118 -4.29 0.40 6.70
C GLY A 118 -3.63 -0.16 5.44
N ALA A 119 -3.71 -1.49 5.31
CA ALA A 119 -3.26 -2.23 4.15
C ALA A 119 -4.40 -3.09 3.58
N LYS A 120 -4.22 -3.57 2.37
CA LYS A 120 -5.21 -4.43 1.69
C LYS A 120 -4.52 -5.62 1.07
N LEU A 121 -5.16 -6.78 1.16
CA LEU A 121 -4.81 -7.99 0.43
C LEU A 121 -5.86 -8.29 -0.62
N GLN A 122 -5.43 -8.65 -1.81
CA GLN A 122 -6.31 -9.09 -2.88
C GLN A 122 -5.62 -10.19 -3.67
N VAL A 123 -6.27 -11.33 -3.85
CA VAL A 123 -5.80 -12.40 -4.72
C VAL A 123 -6.43 -12.22 -6.10
N ASP A 124 -5.59 -12.08 -7.11
CA ASP A 124 -6.00 -11.79 -8.50
C ASP A 124 -7.02 -10.63 -8.54
N GLU A 125 -8.17 -10.83 -9.13
CA GLU A 125 -9.31 -9.86 -9.17
C GLU A 125 -10.40 -10.22 -8.14
N GLY A 126 -10.04 -11.01 -7.12
CA GLY A 126 -10.99 -11.46 -6.10
C GLY A 126 -11.30 -10.40 -5.03
N LYS A 127 -11.95 -10.85 -3.98
CA LYS A 127 -12.34 -9.99 -2.86
C LYS A 127 -11.11 -9.37 -2.16
N THR A 128 -11.21 -8.09 -1.86
CA THR A 128 -10.21 -7.38 -1.07
C THR A 128 -10.46 -7.62 0.43
N VAL A 129 -9.37 -7.85 1.17
CA VAL A 129 -9.36 -7.95 2.64
C VAL A 129 -8.62 -6.75 3.19
N ASP A 130 -9.29 -5.97 4.01
CA ASP A 130 -8.71 -4.80 4.68
C ASP A 130 -8.00 -5.21 5.98
N LEU A 131 -6.80 -4.66 6.20
CA LEU A 131 -6.00 -4.89 7.40
C LEU A 131 -5.68 -3.57 8.09
N GLN A 132 -5.88 -3.54 9.39
CA GLN A 132 -5.47 -2.41 10.22
C GLN A 132 -3.99 -2.54 10.59
N ILE A 133 -3.26 -1.43 10.52
CA ILE A 133 -1.90 -1.38 11.07
C ILE A 133 -1.99 -1.41 12.59
N GLN A 134 -1.35 -2.38 13.21
CA GLN A 134 -1.41 -2.60 14.67
C GLN A 134 -0.31 -1.85 15.40
N THR A 135 0.89 -1.83 14.84
CA THR A 135 2.06 -1.16 15.40
C THR A 135 3.05 -0.78 14.32
N CYS A 136 3.90 0.20 14.62
CA CYS A 136 5.08 0.53 13.80
C CYS A 136 6.30 0.63 14.71
N GLU A 137 7.41 0.03 14.27
CA GLU A 137 8.69 -0.01 14.95
C GLU A 137 9.81 0.39 13.98
N ASN A 138 11.06 0.37 14.44
CA ASN A 138 12.22 0.76 13.62
C ASN A 138 12.35 -0.01 12.30
N ARG A 139 11.80 -1.22 12.23
CA ARG A 139 11.90 -2.12 11.07
C ARG A 139 10.73 -2.02 10.11
N GLY A 140 9.66 -1.34 10.47
CA GLY A 140 8.45 -1.21 9.65
C GLY A 140 7.17 -1.16 10.47
N CYS A 141 6.05 -1.18 9.75
CA CYS A 141 4.71 -1.24 10.31
C CYS A 141 4.12 -2.65 10.14
N TYR A 142 3.37 -3.10 11.12
CA TYR A 142 2.87 -4.47 11.19
C TYR A 142 1.35 -4.51 11.19
N ALA A 143 0.82 -5.42 10.39
CA ALA A 143 -0.60 -5.76 10.36
C ALA A 143 -0.74 -7.28 10.40
N SER A 144 -1.77 -7.79 11.07
CA SER A 144 -2.07 -9.22 11.06
C SER A 144 -3.55 -9.48 10.85
N THR A 145 -3.85 -10.63 10.25
CA THR A 145 -5.22 -11.07 10.02
C THR A 145 -5.30 -12.60 10.02
N PRO A 146 -6.34 -13.18 10.63
CA PRO A 146 -6.68 -14.57 10.38
C PRO A 146 -7.01 -14.77 8.90
N ILE A 147 -6.54 -15.87 8.32
CA ILE A 147 -6.86 -16.22 6.94
C ILE A 147 -8.12 -17.08 6.95
N ALA A 148 -9.22 -16.49 6.49
CA ALA A 148 -10.49 -17.19 6.34
C ALA A 148 -10.38 -18.32 5.28
N PRO A 149 -11.21 -19.37 5.36
CA PRO A 149 -11.12 -20.52 4.43
C PRO A 149 -11.25 -20.15 2.95
N ASP A 150 -12.08 -19.17 2.62
CA ASP A 150 -12.25 -18.63 1.25
C ASP A 150 -10.98 -17.92 0.75
N LEU A 151 -10.35 -17.11 1.60
CA LEU A 151 -9.09 -16.47 1.29
C LEU A 151 -7.95 -17.52 1.15
N LEU A 152 -7.91 -18.53 2.02
CA LEU A 152 -6.92 -19.60 1.93
C LEU A 152 -7.07 -20.39 0.62
N ALA A 153 -8.30 -20.69 0.22
CA ALA A 153 -8.57 -21.34 -1.05
C ALA A 153 -8.09 -20.51 -2.23
N SER A 154 -8.37 -19.20 -2.20
CA SER A 154 -7.89 -18.26 -3.22
C SER A 154 -6.36 -18.17 -3.27
N LEU A 155 -5.68 -18.12 -2.11
CA LEU A 155 -4.22 -18.10 -2.03
C LEU A 155 -3.58 -19.37 -2.62
N LYS A 156 -4.22 -20.53 -2.44
CA LYS A 156 -3.73 -21.82 -2.96
C LYS A 156 -3.92 -21.99 -4.46
N SER A 157 -4.97 -21.40 -5.03
CA SER A 157 -5.32 -21.58 -6.45
C SER A 157 -5.04 -20.35 -7.31
N GLY A 158 -4.82 -19.19 -6.69
CA GLY A 158 -4.56 -17.92 -7.36
C GLY A 158 -3.15 -17.84 -7.95
N LYS A 159 -2.95 -16.83 -8.78
CA LYS A 159 -1.67 -16.57 -9.46
C LYS A 159 -0.87 -15.51 -8.75
N GLN A 160 -1.54 -14.49 -8.21
CA GLN A 160 -0.90 -13.31 -7.65
C GLN A 160 -1.64 -12.81 -6.41
N LEU A 161 -0.91 -12.52 -5.35
CA LEU A 161 -1.39 -11.75 -4.22
C LEU A 161 -0.93 -10.30 -4.39
N LYS A 162 -1.86 -9.38 -4.34
CA LYS A 162 -1.60 -7.94 -4.38
C LYS A 162 -1.68 -7.39 -2.95
N VAL A 163 -0.59 -6.80 -2.47
CA VAL A 163 -0.53 -6.08 -1.21
C VAL A 163 -0.56 -4.59 -1.51
N SER A 164 -1.57 -3.87 -1.02
CA SER A 164 -1.72 -2.43 -1.29
C SER A 164 -1.76 -1.64 0.01
N PHE A 165 -1.14 -0.47 0.01
CA PHE A 165 -1.12 0.48 1.12
C PHE A 165 -0.94 1.90 0.57
N GLN A 166 -1.19 2.92 1.39
CA GLN A 166 -0.95 4.32 1.02
C GLN A 166 0.26 4.88 1.77
N ASN A 167 1.06 5.69 1.08
CA ASN A 167 2.12 6.49 1.68
C ASN A 167 1.57 7.79 2.31
N MET A 168 2.43 8.59 2.94
CA MET A 168 2.04 9.88 3.54
C MET A 168 1.55 10.91 2.50
N ALA A 169 1.93 10.77 1.24
CA ALA A 169 1.42 11.59 0.14
C ALA A 169 0.04 11.13 -0.37
N LYS A 170 -0.57 10.12 0.28
CA LYS A 170 -1.84 9.49 -0.12
C LYS A 170 -1.79 8.76 -1.46
N GLU A 171 -0.61 8.44 -1.94
CA GLU A 171 -0.43 7.62 -3.13
C GLU A 171 -0.62 6.15 -2.77
N THR A 172 -1.40 5.43 -3.57
CA THR A 172 -1.58 4.00 -3.40
C THR A 172 -0.43 3.24 -4.06
N ILE A 173 0.27 2.46 -3.25
CA ILE A 173 1.33 1.55 -3.68
C ILE A 173 0.75 0.15 -3.67
N ALA A 174 0.87 -0.58 -4.77
CA ALA A 174 0.43 -1.95 -4.90
C ALA A 174 1.63 -2.84 -5.27
N ILE A 175 1.91 -3.82 -4.44
CA ILE A 175 3.02 -4.75 -4.60
C ILE A 175 2.45 -6.12 -4.99
N PRO A 176 2.70 -6.58 -6.23
CA PRO A 176 2.30 -7.91 -6.65
C PRO A 176 3.27 -8.95 -6.08
N MET A 177 2.76 -10.05 -5.55
CA MET A 177 3.53 -11.17 -5.02
C MET A 177 3.05 -12.47 -5.67
N PRO A 178 3.91 -13.24 -6.33
CA PRO A 178 3.50 -14.48 -7.02
C PRO A 178 3.05 -15.54 -6.00
N LEU A 179 2.05 -16.34 -6.39
CA LEU A 179 1.51 -17.44 -5.57
C LEU A 179 1.91 -18.83 -6.07
N SER A 180 2.80 -18.94 -7.07
CA SER A 180 3.16 -20.20 -7.72
C SER A 180 3.55 -21.32 -6.77
N ASP A 181 4.28 -21.00 -5.69
CA ASP A 181 4.79 -21.98 -4.72
C ASP A 181 4.02 -21.99 -3.40
N PHE A 182 2.97 -21.18 -3.28
CA PHE A 182 2.24 -20.97 -2.04
C PHE A 182 1.65 -22.28 -1.49
N ALA A 183 0.91 -23.03 -2.30
CA ALA A 183 0.25 -24.26 -1.87
C ALA A 183 1.26 -25.29 -1.36
N THR A 184 2.35 -25.48 -2.10
CA THR A 184 3.42 -26.42 -1.73
C THR A 184 4.13 -26.00 -0.45
N ALA A 185 4.39 -24.70 -0.26
CA ALA A 185 5.01 -24.20 0.97
C ALA A 185 4.07 -24.32 2.17
N TYR A 186 2.79 -23.96 1.98
CA TYR A 186 1.77 -24.04 3.02
C TYR A 186 1.57 -25.48 3.54
N ASP A 187 1.58 -26.47 2.65
CA ASP A 187 1.42 -27.88 3.01
C ASP A 187 2.53 -28.40 3.93
N LYS A 188 3.67 -27.73 3.98
CA LYS A 188 4.80 -28.08 4.88
C LYS A 188 4.62 -27.60 6.32
N ILE A 189 3.68 -26.70 6.58
CA ILE A 189 3.50 -26.09 7.90
C ILE A 189 2.15 -26.42 8.57
N LYS A 190 1.27 -27.14 7.89
CA LYS A 190 -0.05 -27.53 8.41
C LYS A 190 -0.01 -28.83 9.25
#